data_ffd2062646dcef4cfd1af0afeffa6b82
#
_entry.id   ffd2062646dcef4cfd1af0afeffa6b82
#
_cell.length_a   1.000
_cell.length_b   1.000
_cell.length_c   1.000
_cell.angle_alpha   90.00
_cell.angle_beta   90.00
_cell.angle_gamma   90.00
#
_symmetry.space_group_name_H-M   'P 1'
#
loop_
_entity.id
_entity.type
_entity.pdbx_description
1 polymer ?
#
loop_
_entity_poly.entity_id
_entity_poly.type
_entity_poly.pdbx_seq_one_letter_code
_entity_poly.pdbx_strand_id
1 'polypeptide(L)'
;MKKITLSAIAVLSVLPSTLSAEGFNLFSDAKWNGEIRPRFESVSVEDSTKKDAEAFTVRATLGLEAKVLGIDGLSLKVDGTTVQSIGGEHYNSSTNGQTGYELVKDPETTRFSQSYLQYKLGKTTAKVGRQIVNLDNERFIGSVDWRQMMQSFDAAVVSDSSITNLALSGAYVWGIKGITDLPATETDSILLNGSYKVNEMLKISAYDYILSSLHDTMGLAFTGTIPLSTAKIDYRAEYSVQKDASRDTDGGVVNAQADAAYYNLDALANINGILVGAGYEVLSGTSGSDGKTAFQTPLATLHKFNGWADKFLTTPTGGLEDMSLSLGYTAPGLGKAMVVYHDFKTDKAMSGKSDLGSEWDILYTNAVPGFKGLSALAKAAYFKGGDVTGFDKDVTKIWLQLGYKF
;
A
#
# COMPACT_ATOMS: atom_id res chain seq x y z
N MET A 1 -20.59 24.71 -13.53
CA MET A 1 -20.73 23.37 -14.11
C MET A 1 -19.41 23.03 -14.79
N LYS A 2 -18.50 22.32 -14.08
CA LYS A 2 -17.23 21.83 -14.66
C LYS A 2 -17.56 20.71 -15.66
N LYS A 3 -17.05 20.82 -16.88
CA LYS A 3 -17.23 19.80 -17.91
C LYS A 3 -16.52 18.53 -17.44
N ILE A 4 -17.29 17.47 -17.20
CA ILE A 4 -16.75 16.13 -16.91
C ILE A 4 -15.98 15.69 -18.17
N THR A 5 -14.66 15.63 -18.07
CA THR A 5 -13.82 15.14 -19.16
C THR A 5 -13.88 13.61 -19.16
N LEU A 6 -14.92 13.07 -19.77
CA LEU A 6 -15.09 11.63 -20.07
C LEU A 6 -14.05 11.09 -21.08
N SER A 7 -13.05 11.89 -21.43
CA SER A 7 -12.19 11.66 -22.60
C SER A 7 -11.22 10.49 -22.50
N ALA A 8 -10.85 10.03 -21.30
CA ALA A 8 -9.88 8.94 -21.16
C ALA A 8 -10.51 7.53 -21.20
N ILE A 9 -11.78 7.41 -20.82
CA ILE A 9 -12.49 6.11 -20.85
C ILE A 9 -12.99 5.80 -22.26
N ALA A 10 -13.30 6.83 -23.07
CA ALA A 10 -13.77 6.66 -24.44
C ALA A 10 -12.70 6.12 -25.40
N VAL A 11 -11.40 6.29 -25.12
CA VAL A 11 -10.32 5.79 -25.99
C VAL A 11 -10.15 4.26 -25.87
N LEU A 12 -10.46 3.69 -24.71
CA LEU A 12 -10.39 2.22 -24.52
C LEU A 12 -11.55 1.47 -25.16
N SER A 13 -12.69 2.13 -25.41
CA SER A 13 -13.86 1.49 -26.04
C SER A 13 -13.78 1.39 -27.57
N VAL A 14 -12.75 2.00 -28.19
CA VAL A 14 -12.58 2.07 -29.65
C VAL A 14 -11.50 1.12 -30.18
N LEU A 15 -10.87 0.28 -29.33
CA LEU A 15 -9.99 -0.79 -29.79
C LEU A 15 -10.82 -2.07 -30.01
N PRO A 16 -11.53 -2.18 -31.13
CA PRO A 16 -12.17 -3.42 -31.52
C PRO A 16 -11.57 -3.93 -32.82
N SER A 17 -11.93 -5.04 -33.15
CA SER A 17 -12.29 -5.75 -34.40
C SER A 17 -11.89 -5.15 -35.77
N THR A 18 -11.28 -3.96 -35.92
CA THR A 18 -10.95 -3.36 -37.22
C THR A 18 -9.47 -3.24 -37.56
N LEU A 19 -8.56 -3.69 -36.71
CA LEU A 19 -7.13 -3.81 -37.04
C LEU A 19 -6.78 -5.24 -37.52
N SER A 20 -7.64 -5.86 -38.31
CA SER A 20 -7.34 -7.06 -39.08
C SER A 20 -6.85 -6.63 -40.47
N ALA A 21 -5.56 -6.42 -40.65
CA ALA A 21 -4.97 -6.70 -41.94
C ALA A 21 -5.06 -8.21 -42.18
N GLU A 22 -5.43 -8.65 -43.37
CA GLU A 22 -5.58 -10.09 -43.70
C GLU A 22 -4.40 -10.91 -43.18
N GLY A 23 -4.69 -11.78 -42.19
CA GLY A 23 -3.72 -12.77 -41.65
C GLY A 23 -2.90 -12.34 -40.43
N PHE A 24 -3.04 -11.13 -39.86
CA PHE A 24 -2.26 -10.68 -38.72
C PHE A 24 -3.14 -10.04 -37.63
N ASN A 25 -3.36 -10.77 -36.53
CA ASN A 25 -4.04 -10.24 -35.34
C ASN A 25 -3.03 -9.60 -34.39
N LEU A 26 -2.99 -8.27 -34.35
CA LEU A 26 -2.13 -7.55 -33.39
C LEU A 26 -2.49 -7.87 -31.94
N PHE A 27 -3.78 -8.03 -31.64
CA PHE A 27 -4.32 -8.39 -30.31
C PHE A 27 -5.30 -9.55 -30.43
N SER A 28 -5.24 -10.49 -29.50
CA SER A 28 -6.18 -11.60 -29.36
C SER A 28 -6.46 -11.90 -27.88
N ASP A 29 -7.49 -12.71 -27.61
CA ASP A 29 -7.86 -13.15 -26.26
C ASP A 29 -8.05 -11.99 -25.27
N ALA A 30 -8.66 -10.89 -25.72
CA ALA A 30 -8.90 -9.71 -24.93
C ALA A 30 -9.83 -10.00 -23.73
N LYS A 31 -9.37 -9.66 -22.53
CA LYS A 31 -10.13 -9.78 -21.28
C LYS A 31 -10.29 -8.41 -20.66
N TRP A 32 -11.53 -8.08 -20.31
CA TRP A 32 -11.87 -6.86 -19.63
C TRP A 32 -12.05 -7.13 -18.15
N ASN A 33 -11.66 -6.19 -17.33
CA ASN A 33 -11.94 -6.16 -15.90
C ASN A 33 -12.22 -4.72 -15.47
N GLY A 34 -12.96 -4.55 -14.40
CA GLY A 34 -13.23 -3.21 -13.89
C GLY A 34 -13.54 -3.20 -12.41
N GLU A 35 -13.45 -1.98 -11.84
CA GLU A 35 -13.84 -1.71 -10.47
C GLU A 35 -14.52 -0.35 -10.39
N ILE A 36 -15.59 -0.26 -9.60
CA ILE A 36 -16.19 0.99 -9.15
C ILE A 36 -16.16 0.99 -7.63
N ARG A 37 -15.57 2.05 -7.03
CA ARG A 37 -15.36 2.13 -5.57
C ARG A 37 -15.75 3.51 -5.03
N PRO A 38 -17.04 3.75 -4.73
CA PRO A 38 -17.46 4.90 -3.94
C PRO A 38 -16.97 4.77 -2.49
N ARG A 39 -16.47 5.88 -1.93
CA ARG A 39 -15.98 5.99 -0.56
C ARG A 39 -16.37 7.32 0.04
N PHE A 40 -16.86 7.27 1.26
CA PHE A 40 -16.91 8.40 2.17
C PHE A 40 -15.75 8.29 3.16
N GLU A 41 -15.03 9.38 3.39
CA GLU A 41 -13.99 9.49 4.42
C GLU A 41 -14.18 10.82 5.17
N SER A 42 -14.27 10.76 6.50
CA SER A 42 -14.30 11.93 7.37
C SER A 42 -13.05 11.95 8.24
N VAL A 43 -12.49 13.15 8.45
CA VAL A 43 -11.32 13.39 9.31
C VAL A 43 -11.60 14.59 10.19
N SER A 44 -11.55 14.40 11.51
CA SER A 44 -11.65 15.43 12.53
C SER A 44 -10.40 15.41 13.41
N VAL A 45 -9.83 16.58 13.68
CA VAL A 45 -8.66 16.77 14.55
C VAL A 45 -9.02 17.75 15.64
N GLU A 46 -8.92 17.32 16.91
CA GLU A 46 -9.21 18.17 18.06
C GLU A 46 -8.29 19.40 18.10
N ASP A 47 -8.85 20.56 18.48
CA ASP A 47 -8.14 21.85 18.53
C ASP A 47 -7.40 22.20 17.22
N SER A 48 -7.87 21.72 16.09
CA SER A 48 -7.37 22.13 14.79
C SER A 48 -7.86 23.54 14.43
N THR A 49 -7.02 24.30 13.77
CA THR A 49 -7.43 25.57 13.14
C THR A 49 -8.12 25.34 11.79
N LYS A 50 -8.10 24.12 11.28
CA LYS A 50 -8.76 23.70 10.04
C LYS A 50 -10.15 23.17 10.32
N LYS A 51 -10.97 23.16 9.30
CA LYS A 51 -12.29 22.50 9.31
C LYS A 51 -12.11 20.98 9.14
N ASP A 52 -13.00 20.22 9.72
CA ASP A 52 -13.10 18.78 9.45
C ASP A 52 -13.19 18.52 7.96
N ALA A 53 -12.61 17.40 7.51
CA ALA A 53 -12.73 16.95 6.15
C ALA A 53 -13.90 15.98 5.99
N GLU A 54 -14.66 16.16 4.92
CA GLU A 54 -15.68 15.23 4.44
C GLU A 54 -15.46 14.99 2.95
N ALA A 55 -14.87 13.83 2.61
CA ALA A 55 -14.56 13.46 1.24
C ALA A 55 -15.52 12.34 0.77
N PHE A 56 -16.34 12.65 -0.23
CA PHE A 56 -17.05 11.61 -0.95
C PHE A 56 -16.46 11.48 -2.34
N THR A 57 -15.69 10.41 -2.56
CA THR A 57 -14.92 10.16 -3.77
C THR A 57 -15.34 8.85 -4.43
N VAL A 58 -15.17 8.76 -5.74
CA VAL A 58 -15.41 7.53 -6.51
C VAL A 58 -14.18 7.22 -7.34
N ARG A 59 -13.63 6.02 -7.17
CA ARG A 59 -12.70 5.41 -8.11
C ARG A 59 -13.48 4.61 -9.14
N ALA A 60 -13.16 4.79 -10.42
CA ALA A 60 -13.54 3.87 -11.47
C ALA A 60 -12.29 3.42 -12.23
N THR A 61 -12.11 2.12 -12.37
CA THR A 61 -11.02 1.50 -13.15
C THR A 61 -11.62 0.64 -14.24
N LEU A 62 -11.09 0.76 -15.46
CA LEU A 62 -11.35 -0.15 -16.56
C LEU A 62 -10.02 -0.68 -17.07
N GLY A 63 -9.89 -2.01 -17.11
CA GLY A 63 -8.68 -2.71 -17.52
C GLY A 63 -8.91 -3.60 -18.73
N LEU A 64 -7.87 -3.71 -19.55
CA LEU A 64 -7.76 -4.60 -20.67
C LEU A 64 -6.47 -5.41 -20.58
N GLU A 65 -6.57 -6.72 -20.73
CA GLU A 65 -5.43 -7.61 -20.96
C GLU A 65 -5.66 -8.37 -22.27
N ALA A 66 -4.66 -8.40 -23.14
CA ALA A 66 -4.75 -9.09 -24.44
C ALA A 66 -3.41 -9.72 -24.80
N LYS A 67 -3.45 -10.86 -25.52
CA LYS A 67 -2.27 -11.41 -26.17
C LYS A 67 -1.83 -10.50 -27.31
N VAL A 68 -0.53 -10.42 -27.56
CA VAL A 68 0.07 -9.55 -28.56
C VAL A 68 0.77 -10.38 -29.63
N LEU A 69 0.58 -10.02 -30.92
CA LEU A 69 1.27 -10.58 -32.09
C LEU A 69 1.10 -12.09 -32.27
N GLY A 70 0.16 -12.73 -31.57
CA GLY A 70 0.00 -14.20 -31.59
C GLY A 70 1.19 -14.95 -30.94
N ILE A 71 2.09 -14.23 -30.23
CA ILE A 71 3.24 -14.83 -29.55
C ILE A 71 2.77 -15.44 -28.22
N ASP A 72 3.00 -16.73 -28.04
CA ASP A 72 2.67 -17.41 -26.79
C ASP A 72 3.44 -16.80 -25.62
N GLY A 73 2.69 -16.53 -24.55
CA GLY A 73 3.22 -15.90 -23.34
C GLY A 73 3.35 -14.38 -23.39
N LEU A 74 3.26 -13.74 -24.58
CA LEU A 74 3.33 -12.28 -24.68
C LEU A 74 1.94 -11.67 -24.55
N SER A 75 1.78 -10.73 -23.61
CA SER A 75 0.54 -9.98 -23.37
C SER A 75 0.79 -8.51 -23.06
N LEU A 76 -0.22 -7.69 -23.32
CA LEU A 76 -0.31 -6.29 -22.91
C LEU A 76 -1.37 -6.18 -21.80
N LYS A 77 -1.09 -5.40 -20.77
CA LYS A 77 -2.05 -4.95 -19.76
C LYS A 77 -2.14 -3.43 -19.79
N VAL A 78 -3.37 -2.90 -19.79
CA VAL A 78 -3.64 -1.46 -19.64
C VAL A 78 -4.82 -1.28 -18.71
N ASP A 79 -4.64 -0.53 -17.63
CA ASP A 79 -5.69 -0.11 -16.71
C ASP A 79 -5.79 1.42 -16.68
N GLY A 80 -6.93 1.96 -17.10
CA GLY A 80 -7.29 3.36 -16.93
C GLY A 80 -8.06 3.55 -15.63
N THR A 81 -7.61 4.45 -14.77
CA THR A 81 -8.24 4.75 -13.48
C THR A 81 -8.59 6.22 -13.39
N THR A 82 -9.80 6.52 -12.96
CA THR A 82 -10.23 7.88 -12.62
C THR A 82 -10.72 7.94 -11.18
N VAL A 83 -10.41 9.06 -10.52
CA VAL A 83 -10.91 9.43 -9.18
C VAL A 83 -11.64 10.74 -9.32
N GLN A 84 -12.87 10.81 -8.83
CA GLN A 84 -13.71 12.02 -8.87
C GLN A 84 -14.32 12.26 -7.50
N SER A 85 -14.43 13.52 -7.11
CA SER A 85 -15.20 13.95 -5.94
C SER A 85 -16.67 14.15 -6.30
N ILE A 86 -17.56 13.72 -5.43
CA ILE A 86 -19.01 13.92 -5.57
C ILE A 86 -19.50 14.85 -4.45
N GLY A 87 -20.27 15.87 -4.79
CA GLY A 87 -20.86 16.79 -3.81
C GLY A 87 -19.97 17.95 -3.38
N GLY A 88 -18.76 18.07 -3.95
CA GLY A 88 -17.81 19.15 -3.66
C GLY A 88 -16.58 18.68 -2.88
N GLU A 89 -15.54 19.52 -2.88
CA GLU A 89 -14.26 19.23 -2.23
C GLU A 89 -14.22 19.88 -0.84
N HIS A 90 -14.90 19.28 0.13
CA HIS A 90 -14.85 19.69 1.55
C HIS A 90 -13.72 18.98 2.29
N TYR A 91 -12.56 18.84 1.64
CA TYR A 91 -11.34 18.22 2.16
C TYR A 91 -10.11 18.76 1.43
N ASN A 92 -8.97 18.71 2.07
CA ASN A 92 -7.69 19.00 1.44
C ASN A 92 -7.14 17.70 0.79
N SER A 93 -7.01 17.69 -0.54
CA SER A 93 -6.40 16.53 -1.23
C SER A 93 -4.87 16.61 -1.33
N SER A 94 -4.26 17.68 -0.80
CA SER A 94 -2.88 18.15 -0.99
C SER A 94 -2.59 18.85 -2.32
N THR A 95 -3.47 18.73 -3.31
CA THR A 95 -3.29 19.33 -4.66
C THR A 95 -4.48 20.16 -5.12
N ASN A 96 -5.62 20.14 -4.41
CA ASN A 96 -6.83 20.90 -4.77
C ASN A 96 -6.90 22.34 -4.21
N GLY A 97 -5.90 22.77 -3.44
CA GLY A 97 -5.86 24.11 -2.83
C GLY A 97 -6.78 24.31 -1.63
N GLN A 98 -7.51 23.31 -1.17
CA GLN A 98 -8.45 23.38 -0.04
C GLN A 98 -7.73 23.27 1.32
N THR A 99 -6.70 24.08 1.55
CA THR A 99 -5.83 24.01 2.73
C THR A 99 -6.52 24.34 4.06
N GLY A 100 -7.73 24.91 4.02
CA GLY A 100 -8.55 25.20 5.19
C GLY A 100 -9.30 23.98 5.77
N TYR A 101 -9.20 22.81 5.14
CA TYR A 101 -9.76 21.55 5.61
C TYR A 101 -8.67 20.56 6.02
N GLU A 102 -9.03 19.56 6.81
CA GLU A 102 -8.16 18.43 7.13
C GLU A 102 -7.86 17.58 5.88
N LEU A 103 -6.84 16.73 5.98
CA LEU A 103 -6.23 16.05 4.84
C LEU A 103 -6.89 14.71 4.54
N VAL A 104 -7.37 14.54 3.29
CA VAL A 104 -7.72 13.27 2.67
C VAL A 104 -7.02 13.20 1.32
N LYS A 105 -5.96 12.37 1.19
CA LYS A 105 -5.10 12.31 -0.02
C LYS A 105 -5.75 11.52 -1.17
N ASP A 106 -6.97 11.90 -1.56
CA ASP A 106 -7.71 11.34 -2.70
C ASP A 106 -8.08 12.45 -3.70
N PRO A 107 -7.10 13.05 -4.43
CA PRO A 107 -7.36 14.10 -5.39
C PRO A 107 -8.13 13.60 -6.61
N GLU A 108 -8.89 14.50 -7.25
CA GLU A 108 -9.42 14.23 -8.59
C GLU A 108 -8.27 14.02 -9.56
N THR A 109 -8.25 12.87 -10.23
CA THR A 109 -7.20 12.53 -11.21
C THR A 109 -7.68 11.44 -12.15
N THR A 110 -7.14 11.43 -13.36
CA THR A 110 -7.38 10.37 -14.35
C THR A 110 -6.07 10.02 -15.04
N ARG A 111 -5.69 8.73 -14.99
CA ARG A 111 -4.45 8.28 -15.59
C ARG A 111 -4.46 6.78 -15.91
N PHE A 112 -3.50 6.34 -16.70
CA PHE A 112 -3.16 4.92 -16.74
C PHE A 112 -2.43 4.55 -15.44
N SER A 113 -3.10 3.74 -14.61
CA SER A 113 -2.52 3.18 -13.38
C SER A 113 -1.61 2.01 -13.67
N GLN A 114 -1.87 1.26 -14.75
CA GLN A 114 -1.00 0.24 -15.29
C GLN A 114 -0.96 0.32 -16.82
N SER A 115 0.22 0.12 -17.40
CA SER A 115 0.45 0.00 -18.85
C SER A 115 1.78 -0.70 -19.05
N TYR A 116 1.78 -2.02 -19.30
CA TYR A 116 2.99 -2.81 -19.45
C TYR A 116 2.85 -3.96 -20.43
N LEU A 117 3.97 -4.36 -21.00
CA LEU A 117 4.13 -5.63 -21.70
C LEU A 117 4.58 -6.69 -20.71
N GLN A 118 4.02 -7.89 -20.83
CA GLN A 118 4.39 -9.06 -20.07
C GLN A 118 4.77 -10.21 -21.00
N TYR A 119 5.87 -10.88 -20.67
CA TYR A 119 6.24 -12.14 -21.29
C TYR A 119 6.35 -13.25 -20.23
N LYS A 120 5.61 -14.32 -20.41
CA LYS A 120 5.58 -15.47 -19.52
C LYS A 120 6.17 -16.69 -20.22
N LEU A 121 7.21 -17.25 -19.63
CA LEU A 121 7.86 -18.49 -20.08
C LEU A 121 7.89 -19.50 -18.93
N GLY A 122 7.03 -20.52 -19.02
CA GLY A 122 6.88 -21.48 -17.94
C GLY A 122 6.45 -20.80 -16.63
N LYS A 123 7.30 -20.82 -15.61
CA LYS A 123 7.07 -20.17 -14.32
C LYS A 123 7.84 -18.86 -14.14
N THR A 124 8.53 -18.41 -15.17
CA THR A 124 9.21 -17.10 -15.22
C THR A 124 8.31 -16.08 -15.89
N THR A 125 8.21 -14.89 -15.31
CA THR A 125 7.44 -13.77 -15.86
C THR A 125 8.31 -12.53 -15.89
N ALA A 126 8.38 -11.86 -17.02
CA ALA A 126 9.01 -10.54 -17.17
C ALA A 126 7.94 -9.50 -17.52
N LYS A 127 8.00 -8.33 -16.90
CA LYS A 127 7.10 -7.19 -17.17
C LYS A 127 7.91 -5.93 -17.38
N VAL A 128 7.53 -5.10 -18.34
CA VAL A 128 8.18 -3.80 -18.60
C VAL A 128 7.11 -2.74 -18.83
N GLY A 129 7.19 -1.65 -18.10
CA GLY A 129 6.26 -0.51 -18.16
C GLY A 129 5.66 -0.17 -16.80
N ARG A 130 4.62 0.66 -16.82
CA ARG A 130 3.93 1.08 -15.60
C ARG A 130 3.12 -0.07 -15.01
N GLN A 131 3.40 -0.43 -13.77
CA GLN A 131 2.79 -1.57 -13.10
C GLN A 131 2.69 -1.37 -11.59
N ILE A 132 1.81 -2.13 -10.96
CA ILE A 132 1.76 -2.27 -9.52
C ILE A 132 2.82 -3.27 -9.09
N VAL A 133 3.59 -2.91 -8.06
CA VAL A 133 4.56 -3.79 -7.41
C VAL A 133 4.23 -3.86 -5.93
N ASN A 134 3.84 -5.04 -5.47
CA ASN A 134 3.62 -5.34 -4.06
C ASN A 134 4.58 -6.45 -3.67
N LEU A 135 5.46 -6.20 -2.73
CA LEU A 135 6.43 -7.18 -2.24
C LEU A 135 6.11 -7.54 -0.79
N ASP A 136 6.12 -8.84 -0.52
CA ASP A 136 5.82 -9.45 0.78
C ASP A 136 4.48 -8.95 1.38
N ASN A 137 4.49 -8.34 2.57
CA ASN A 137 3.31 -7.77 3.20
C ASN A 137 3.09 -6.28 2.89
N GLU A 138 3.86 -5.70 1.96
CA GLU A 138 3.84 -4.29 1.56
C GLU A 138 4.36 -3.31 2.65
N ARG A 139 5.12 -3.83 3.64
CA ARG A 139 5.70 -2.97 4.68
C ARG A 139 6.77 -2.02 4.13
N PHE A 140 7.42 -2.38 3.03
CA PHE A 140 8.46 -1.58 2.39
C PHE A 140 8.08 -1.14 0.98
N ILE A 141 7.50 -2.05 0.17
CA ILE A 141 7.14 -1.79 -1.23
C ILE A 141 5.69 -2.22 -1.44
N GLY A 142 4.82 -1.24 -1.72
CA GLY A 142 3.41 -1.48 -1.91
C GLY A 142 2.72 -0.47 -2.82
N SER A 143 1.51 -0.81 -3.25
CA SER A 143 0.71 -0.01 -4.20
C SER A 143 -0.14 1.07 -3.55
N VAL A 144 -0.24 1.10 -2.23
CA VAL A 144 -1.13 2.01 -1.50
C VAL A 144 -2.59 1.91 -1.99
N ASP A 145 -3.07 0.68 -2.32
CA ASP A 145 -4.42 0.46 -2.88
C ASP A 145 -5.55 0.86 -1.89
N TRP A 146 -5.20 1.14 -0.66
CA TRP A 146 -6.10 1.79 0.28
C TRP A 146 -6.63 3.11 -0.27
N ARG A 147 -5.78 3.98 -0.84
CA ARG A 147 -6.19 5.25 -1.43
C ARG A 147 -6.96 5.04 -2.74
N GLN A 148 -7.71 6.05 -3.17
CA GLN A 148 -8.51 5.97 -4.39
C GLN A 148 -7.63 5.84 -5.64
N MET A 149 -6.50 6.55 -5.71
CA MET A 149 -5.49 6.33 -6.74
C MET A 149 -4.32 5.53 -6.16
N MET A 150 -3.94 4.45 -6.84
CA MET A 150 -2.84 3.59 -6.41
C MET A 150 -1.48 4.17 -6.79
N GLN A 151 -0.46 3.91 -5.98
CA GLN A 151 0.93 4.06 -6.38
C GLN A 151 1.27 3.01 -7.44
N SER A 152 2.00 3.40 -8.47
CA SER A 152 2.51 2.52 -9.52
C SER A 152 3.96 2.83 -9.82
N PHE A 153 4.64 1.84 -10.39
CA PHE A 153 6.08 1.87 -10.67
C PHE A 153 6.31 1.73 -12.16
N ASP A 154 7.08 2.64 -12.75
CA ASP A 154 7.62 2.50 -14.09
C ASP A 154 8.89 1.64 -13.94
N ALA A 155 8.80 0.37 -14.35
CA ALA A 155 9.78 -0.65 -13.97
C ALA A 155 9.92 -1.78 -14.99
N ALA A 156 11.07 -2.45 -14.96
CA ALA A 156 11.28 -3.79 -15.49
C ALA A 156 11.32 -4.76 -14.29
N VAL A 157 10.42 -5.74 -14.27
CA VAL A 157 10.29 -6.72 -13.19
C VAL A 157 10.42 -8.12 -13.76
N VAL A 158 11.25 -8.96 -13.13
CA VAL A 158 11.34 -10.39 -13.43
C VAL A 158 11.00 -11.15 -12.17
N SER A 159 10.12 -12.14 -12.30
CA SER A 159 9.76 -13.06 -11.21
C SER A 159 9.87 -14.49 -11.69
N ASP A 160 10.40 -15.39 -10.86
CA ASP A 160 10.57 -16.81 -11.15
C ASP A 160 10.15 -17.68 -9.97
N SER A 161 9.46 -18.78 -10.30
CA SER A 161 9.09 -19.84 -9.34
C SER A 161 9.35 -21.24 -9.94
N SER A 162 10.36 -21.37 -10.79
CA SER A 162 10.71 -22.64 -11.47
C SER A 162 11.24 -23.66 -10.49
N ILE A 163 11.94 -23.25 -9.46
CA ILE A 163 12.43 -24.10 -8.39
C ILE A 163 11.30 -24.30 -7.37
N THR A 164 11.06 -25.54 -6.99
CA THR A 164 9.99 -25.89 -6.05
C THR A 164 10.22 -25.16 -4.70
N ASN A 165 9.17 -24.55 -4.19
CA ASN A 165 9.15 -23.80 -2.94
C ASN A 165 9.99 -22.50 -2.94
N LEU A 166 10.70 -22.15 -4.01
CA LEU A 166 11.47 -20.91 -4.13
C LEU A 166 10.75 -19.94 -5.06
N ALA A 167 10.53 -18.73 -4.60
CA ALA A 167 10.07 -17.60 -5.42
C ALA A 167 11.10 -16.49 -5.36
N LEU A 168 11.51 -16.00 -6.53
CA LEU A 168 12.46 -14.91 -6.68
C LEU A 168 11.82 -13.78 -7.47
N SER A 169 12.12 -12.54 -7.11
CA SER A 169 11.72 -11.36 -7.86
C SER A 169 12.83 -10.31 -7.84
N GLY A 170 13.08 -9.71 -8.99
CA GLY A 170 13.98 -8.57 -9.14
C GLY A 170 13.30 -7.49 -9.97
N ALA A 171 13.48 -6.23 -9.59
CA ALA A 171 12.97 -5.09 -10.32
C ALA A 171 14.03 -4.00 -10.45
N TYR A 172 14.08 -3.38 -11.63
CA TYR A 172 14.71 -2.09 -11.87
C TYR A 172 13.62 -1.06 -12.07
N VAL A 173 13.60 -0.04 -11.22
CA VAL A 173 12.56 1.00 -11.18
C VAL A 173 13.17 2.31 -11.62
N TRP A 174 12.63 2.93 -12.69
CA TRP A 174 13.08 4.24 -13.18
C TRP A 174 12.08 5.36 -12.88
N GLY A 175 10.88 5.05 -12.36
CA GLY A 175 9.91 6.06 -11.98
C GLY A 175 8.89 5.56 -10.98
N ILE A 176 8.48 6.43 -10.06
CA ILE A 176 7.47 6.16 -9.04
C ILE A 176 6.35 7.17 -9.21
N LYS A 177 5.18 6.71 -9.60
CA LYS A 177 3.96 7.52 -9.67
C LYS A 177 3.16 7.35 -8.40
N GLY A 178 3.26 8.33 -7.50
CA GLY A 178 2.55 8.34 -6.21
C GLY A 178 1.02 8.40 -6.36
N ILE A 179 0.33 8.48 -5.24
CA ILE A 179 -1.15 8.47 -5.15
C ILE A 179 -1.80 9.78 -5.58
N THR A 180 -1.04 10.85 -5.71
CA THR A 180 -1.51 12.20 -6.11
C THR A 180 -1.38 12.43 -7.61
N ASP A 181 -1.82 13.61 -8.07
CA ASP A 181 -1.73 14.01 -9.47
C ASP A 181 -0.34 14.56 -9.86
N LEU A 182 0.60 14.63 -8.94
CA LEU A 182 1.97 15.10 -9.19
C LEU A 182 2.68 14.20 -10.23
N PRO A 183 3.66 14.74 -10.98
CA PRO A 183 4.50 13.95 -11.89
C PRO A 183 5.11 12.72 -11.22
N ALA A 184 5.54 11.75 -12.00
CA ALA A 184 6.31 10.62 -11.46
C ALA A 184 7.66 11.14 -10.95
N THR A 185 8.10 10.62 -9.81
CA THR A 185 9.46 10.84 -9.31
C THR A 185 10.41 9.92 -10.06
N GLU A 186 11.40 10.48 -10.72
CA GLU A 186 12.46 9.71 -11.35
C GLU A 186 13.35 9.06 -10.29
N THR A 187 13.84 7.86 -10.58
CA THR A 187 14.68 7.08 -9.67
C THR A 187 15.54 6.09 -10.45
N ASP A 188 16.51 5.52 -9.81
CA ASP A 188 17.39 4.47 -10.32
C ASP A 188 17.49 3.33 -9.30
N SER A 189 16.32 2.88 -8.83
CA SER A 189 16.19 1.94 -7.70
C SER A 189 16.19 0.48 -8.15
N ILE A 190 16.73 -0.39 -7.31
CA ILE A 190 16.73 -1.85 -7.51
C ILE A 190 16.01 -2.51 -6.34
N LEU A 191 15.09 -3.42 -6.66
CA LEU A 191 14.35 -4.19 -5.65
C LEU A 191 14.65 -5.68 -5.87
N LEU A 192 15.20 -6.32 -4.86
CA LEU A 192 15.46 -7.77 -4.84
C LEU A 192 14.64 -8.41 -3.72
N ASN A 193 13.93 -9.49 -4.03
CA ASN A 193 13.13 -10.24 -3.07
C ASN A 193 13.18 -11.72 -3.41
N GLY A 194 13.39 -12.56 -2.38
CA GLY A 194 13.35 -14.00 -2.51
C GLY A 194 12.66 -14.63 -1.31
N SER A 195 11.88 -15.67 -1.53
CA SER A 195 11.27 -16.43 -0.44
C SER A 195 11.35 -17.92 -0.69
N TYR A 196 11.62 -18.68 0.38
CA TYR A 196 11.66 -20.13 0.36
C TYR A 196 10.69 -20.72 1.39
N LYS A 197 9.73 -21.51 0.91
CA LYS A 197 8.76 -22.20 1.75
C LYS A 197 9.37 -23.53 2.22
N VAL A 198 9.83 -23.58 3.47
CA VAL A 198 10.34 -24.82 4.07
C VAL A 198 9.18 -25.81 4.27
N ASN A 199 8.07 -25.35 4.84
CA ASN A 199 6.81 -26.06 5.01
C ASN A 199 5.69 -25.05 5.32
N GLU A 200 4.50 -25.51 5.72
CA GLU A 200 3.38 -24.61 6.06
C GLU A 200 3.65 -23.74 7.31
N MET A 201 4.48 -24.24 8.21
CA MET A 201 4.80 -23.54 9.45
C MET A 201 5.98 -22.57 9.30
N LEU A 202 6.74 -22.64 8.19
CA LEU A 202 7.91 -21.79 8.01
C LEU A 202 8.14 -21.43 6.53
N LYS A 203 8.05 -20.16 6.22
CA LYS A 203 8.57 -19.51 5.02
C LYS A 203 9.62 -18.48 5.43
N ILE A 204 10.77 -18.49 4.78
CA ILE A 204 11.85 -17.52 4.96
C ILE A 204 11.84 -16.60 3.77
N SER A 205 11.78 -15.30 4.00
CA SER A 205 11.92 -14.26 2.96
C SER A 205 13.17 -13.43 3.24
N ALA A 206 13.93 -13.13 2.19
CA ALA A 206 15.08 -12.24 2.23
C ALA A 206 14.90 -11.16 1.15
N TYR A 207 15.32 -9.95 1.44
CA TYR A 207 15.20 -8.84 0.50
C TYR A 207 16.34 -7.85 0.65
N ASP A 208 16.56 -7.11 -0.45
CA ASP A 208 17.45 -5.94 -0.52
C ASP A 208 16.79 -4.90 -1.45
N TYR A 209 16.38 -3.77 -0.86
CA TYR A 209 15.72 -2.68 -1.56
C TYR A 209 16.64 -1.47 -1.58
N ILE A 210 17.30 -1.28 -2.71
CA ILE A 210 18.24 -0.18 -2.99
C ILE A 210 17.43 0.98 -3.55
N LEU A 211 17.01 1.91 -2.69
CA LEU A 211 16.22 3.08 -3.07
C LEU A 211 17.16 4.26 -3.35
N SER A 212 17.39 4.53 -4.63
CA SER A 212 18.31 5.57 -5.09
C SER A 212 18.01 6.91 -4.43
N SER A 213 19.04 7.59 -3.97
CA SER A 213 19.00 8.89 -3.27
C SER A 213 18.21 8.92 -1.95
N LEU A 214 17.74 7.76 -1.47
CA LEU A 214 17.01 7.63 -0.21
C LEU A 214 17.78 6.79 0.81
N HIS A 215 17.81 5.49 0.64
CA HIS A 215 18.46 4.53 1.54
C HIS A 215 18.43 3.12 0.94
N ASP A 216 19.28 2.25 1.44
CA ASP A 216 19.24 0.82 1.18
C ASP A 216 18.64 0.10 2.40
N THR A 217 17.72 -0.83 2.15
CA THR A 217 17.05 -1.61 3.20
C THR A 217 17.17 -3.09 2.90
N MET A 218 17.86 -3.83 3.78
CA MET A 218 17.98 -5.29 3.66
C MET A 218 17.43 -5.99 4.91
N GLY A 219 16.81 -7.14 4.71
CA GLY A 219 16.22 -7.85 5.84
C GLY A 219 15.82 -9.29 5.58
N LEU A 220 15.38 -9.91 6.65
CA LEU A 220 14.90 -11.29 6.72
C LEU A 220 13.56 -11.32 7.45
N ALA A 221 12.62 -12.09 6.92
CA ALA A 221 11.34 -12.36 7.56
C ALA A 221 11.06 -13.85 7.63
N PHE A 222 10.56 -14.30 8.77
CA PHE A 222 10.10 -15.64 9.04
C PHE A 222 8.60 -15.59 9.25
N THR A 223 7.85 -16.31 8.42
CA THR A 223 6.39 -16.35 8.48
C THR A 223 5.89 -17.77 8.40
N GLY A 224 4.71 -18.02 8.93
CA GLY A 224 4.09 -19.34 8.82
C GLY A 224 2.78 -19.42 9.53
N THR A 225 2.14 -20.58 9.40
CA THR A 225 0.90 -20.92 10.10
C THR A 225 1.15 -22.15 10.96
N ILE A 226 1.01 -22.03 12.27
CA ILE A 226 1.10 -23.12 13.22
C ILE A 226 -0.29 -23.72 13.41
N PRO A 227 -0.55 -24.95 12.91
CA PRO A 227 -1.83 -25.60 13.10
C PRO A 227 -1.91 -26.19 14.51
N LEU A 228 -2.99 -25.90 15.23
CA LEU A 228 -3.37 -26.52 16.49
C LEU A 228 -4.69 -27.28 16.28
N SER A 229 -5.06 -28.14 17.23
CA SER A 229 -6.28 -28.98 17.10
C SER A 229 -7.57 -28.17 16.87
N THR A 230 -7.68 -27.00 17.45
CA THR A 230 -8.88 -26.13 17.38
C THR A 230 -8.59 -24.71 16.90
N ALA A 231 -7.33 -24.42 16.53
CA ALA A 231 -6.89 -23.09 16.16
C ALA A 231 -5.83 -23.12 15.07
N LYS A 232 -5.62 -21.97 14.44
CA LYS A 232 -4.45 -21.69 13.59
C LYS A 232 -3.81 -20.40 14.09
N ILE A 233 -2.49 -20.37 14.18
CA ILE A 233 -1.74 -19.16 14.54
C ILE A 233 -0.88 -18.78 13.34
N ASP A 234 -1.22 -17.68 12.70
CA ASP A 234 -0.36 -17.03 11.72
C ASP A 234 0.62 -16.13 12.45
N TYR A 235 1.90 -16.18 12.09
CA TYR A 235 2.94 -15.37 12.72
C TYR A 235 3.89 -14.75 11.70
N ARG A 236 4.51 -13.64 12.10
CA ARG A 236 5.64 -13.01 11.43
C ARG A 236 6.68 -12.57 12.45
N ALA A 237 7.95 -12.89 12.19
CA ALA A 237 9.10 -12.31 12.86
C ALA A 237 10.03 -11.74 11.78
N GLU A 238 10.41 -10.48 11.89
CA GLU A 238 11.18 -9.77 10.87
C GLU A 238 12.25 -8.89 11.50
N TYR A 239 13.39 -8.84 10.84
CA TYR A 239 14.47 -7.92 11.16
C TYR A 239 15.03 -7.32 9.87
N SER A 240 15.23 -6.00 9.86
CA SER A 240 15.92 -5.33 8.77
C SER A 240 16.79 -4.19 9.25
N VAL A 241 17.76 -3.84 8.40
CA VAL A 241 18.66 -2.71 8.59
C VAL A 241 18.53 -1.76 7.41
N GLN A 242 18.66 -0.48 7.70
CA GLN A 242 18.64 0.58 6.73
C GLN A 242 19.97 1.34 6.77
N LYS A 243 20.58 1.53 5.61
CA LYS A 243 21.87 2.19 5.43
C LYS A 243 21.74 3.30 4.40
N ASP A 244 22.78 4.13 4.30
CA ASP A 244 22.87 5.16 3.27
C ASP A 244 22.65 4.58 1.88
N ALA A 245 22.03 5.37 1.01
CA ALA A 245 21.82 4.97 -0.36
C ALA A 245 23.15 4.67 -1.07
N SER A 246 23.30 3.46 -1.61
CA SER A 246 24.45 3.07 -2.40
C SER A 246 24.38 3.59 -3.87
N ARG A 247 23.20 4.11 -4.27
CA ARG A 247 22.93 4.67 -5.59
C ARG A 247 22.37 6.08 -5.47
N ASP A 248 22.79 6.96 -6.37
CA ASP A 248 22.29 8.32 -6.48
C ASP A 248 21.96 8.64 -7.95
N THR A 249 20.79 9.26 -8.19
CA THR A 249 20.32 9.61 -9.54
C THR A 249 21.01 10.85 -10.11
N ASP A 250 21.46 11.80 -9.25
CA ASP A 250 21.85 13.14 -9.68
C ASP A 250 23.27 13.57 -9.24
N GLY A 251 24.07 12.66 -8.67
CA GLY A 251 25.36 13.02 -8.05
C GLY A 251 25.18 13.99 -6.87
N GLY A 252 23.99 14.06 -6.32
CA GLY A 252 23.62 14.88 -5.17
C GLY A 252 24.17 14.30 -3.87
N VAL A 253 24.48 15.16 -2.93
CA VAL A 253 24.92 14.76 -1.60
C VAL A 253 23.73 14.08 -0.91
N VAL A 254 23.82 12.78 -0.59
CA VAL A 254 22.91 12.12 0.32
C VAL A 254 23.05 12.78 1.68
N ASN A 255 22.15 13.73 2.00
CA ASN A 255 22.24 14.56 3.19
C ASN A 255 21.78 13.88 4.48
N ALA A 256 21.32 12.63 4.38
CA ALA A 256 20.79 11.90 5.52
C ALA A 256 21.56 10.61 5.71
N GLN A 257 22.22 10.45 6.85
CA GLN A 257 22.88 9.20 7.22
C GLN A 257 21.84 8.22 7.75
N ALA A 258 21.49 7.23 6.93
CA ALA A 258 20.63 6.13 7.35
C ALA A 258 21.50 5.09 8.10
N ASP A 259 21.21 4.85 9.35
CA ASP A 259 21.82 3.77 10.17
C ASP A 259 20.78 3.36 11.20
N ALA A 260 19.76 2.66 10.72
CA ALA A 260 18.57 2.35 11.48
C ALA A 260 18.18 0.88 11.35
N ALA A 261 17.46 0.37 12.34
CA ALA A 261 16.99 -0.99 12.39
C ALA A 261 15.46 -1.06 12.51
N TYR A 262 14.91 -2.14 12.03
CA TYR A 262 13.49 -2.48 12.10
C TYR A 262 13.31 -3.85 12.70
N TYR A 263 12.35 -3.99 13.61
CA TYR A 263 11.95 -5.24 14.23
C TYR A 263 10.44 -5.37 14.15
N ASN A 264 9.96 -6.56 13.81
CA ASN A 264 8.55 -6.89 13.90
C ASN A 264 8.37 -8.31 14.45
N LEU A 265 7.44 -8.44 15.39
CA LEU A 265 6.93 -9.70 15.86
C LEU A 265 5.43 -9.59 15.99
N ASP A 266 4.68 -10.31 15.17
CA ASP A 266 3.23 -10.38 15.27
C ASP A 266 2.71 -11.80 15.18
N ALA A 267 1.56 -12.04 15.80
CA ALA A 267 0.84 -13.29 15.73
C ALA A 267 -0.68 -13.05 15.78
N LEU A 268 -1.41 -13.83 14.98
CA LEU A 268 -2.88 -13.83 14.94
C LEU A 268 -3.39 -15.26 15.05
N ALA A 269 -4.06 -15.56 16.16
CA ALA A 269 -4.77 -16.82 16.35
C ALA A 269 -6.19 -16.74 15.76
N ASN A 270 -6.59 -17.77 15.03
CA ASN A 270 -7.96 -17.99 14.61
C ASN A 270 -8.49 -19.25 15.29
N ILE A 271 -9.45 -19.07 16.20
CA ILE A 271 -10.07 -20.12 17.02
C ILE A 271 -11.53 -20.23 16.61
N ASN A 272 -11.86 -21.07 15.64
CA ASN A 272 -13.23 -21.24 15.12
C ASN A 272 -13.89 -19.91 14.69
N GLY A 273 -13.14 -19.04 14.05
CA GLY A 273 -13.61 -17.74 13.60
C GLY A 273 -13.35 -16.58 14.57
N ILE A 274 -13.07 -16.84 15.84
CA ILE A 274 -12.60 -15.81 16.78
C ILE A 274 -11.14 -15.52 16.45
N LEU A 275 -10.81 -14.26 16.27
CA LEU A 275 -9.48 -13.75 15.94
C LEU A 275 -8.91 -13.06 17.18
N VAL A 276 -7.73 -13.47 17.62
CA VAL A 276 -6.99 -12.84 18.72
C VAL A 276 -5.57 -12.64 18.27
N GLY A 277 -5.09 -11.40 18.28
CA GLY A 277 -3.75 -11.07 17.81
C GLY A 277 -3.00 -10.13 18.74
N ALA A 278 -1.67 -10.19 18.64
CA ALA A 278 -0.76 -9.28 19.29
C ALA A 278 0.41 -8.98 18.34
N GLY A 279 0.90 -7.74 18.36
CA GLY A 279 2.02 -7.28 17.55
C GLY A 279 2.94 -6.35 18.35
N TYR A 280 4.21 -6.39 18.00
CA TYR A 280 5.21 -5.43 18.45
C TYR A 280 6.12 -5.08 17.29
N GLU A 281 6.12 -3.82 16.89
CA GLU A 281 6.90 -3.28 15.79
C GLU A 281 7.77 -2.13 16.28
N VAL A 282 9.01 -2.08 15.83
CA VAL A 282 9.93 -0.99 16.12
C VAL A 282 10.59 -0.51 14.82
N LEU A 283 10.43 0.77 14.54
CA LEU A 283 11.24 1.50 13.57
C LEU A 283 12.19 2.38 14.37
N SER A 284 13.47 2.02 14.43
CA SER A 284 14.42 2.68 15.31
C SER A 284 14.60 4.16 14.98
N GLY A 285 14.75 4.95 16.03
CA GLY A 285 14.95 6.40 15.95
C GLY A 285 16.38 6.83 16.20
N THR A 286 16.57 8.14 16.17
CA THR A 286 17.81 8.82 16.49
C THR A 286 17.59 9.89 17.56
N SER A 287 18.67 10.37 18.16
CA SER A 287 18.63 11.51 19.07
C SER A 287 18.38 12.84 18.34
N GLY A 288 18.46 12.86 17.00
CA GLY A 288 18.37 14.04 16.16
C GLY A 288 19.62 14.93 16.17
N SER A 289 20.60 14.63 17.03
CA SER A 289 21.85 15.40 17.14
C SER A 289 23.03 14.78 16.41
N ASP A 290 22.90 13.55 15.94
CA ASP A 290 23.96 12.77 15.28
C ASP A 290 23.91 12.83 13.74
N GLY A 291 22.98 13.62 13.17
CA GLY A 291 22.79 13.75 11.73
C GLY A 291 22.15 12.53 11.06
N LYS A 292 21.78 11.49 11.84
CA LYS A 292 21.15 10.27 11.33
C LYS A 292 19.66 10.42 11.15
N THR A 293 19.06 9.52 10.36
CA THR A 293 17.61 9.42 10.16
C THR A 293 17.04 8.21 10.88
N ALA A 294 15.80 8.35 11.37
CA ALA A 294 15.00 7.21 11.80
C ALA A 294 14.72 6.28 10.62
N PHE A 295 14.43 5.02 10.90
CA PHE A 295 14.03 4.05 9.89
C PHE A 295 12.77 4.51 9.14
N GLN A 296 12.82 4.60 7.81
CA GLN A 296 11.75 5.10 6.97
C GLN A 296 11.25 4.06 5.97
N THR A 297 9.96 4.12 5.63
CA THR A 297 9.32 3.22 4.68
C THR A 297 8.52 3.98 3.61
N PRO A 298 9.18 4.82 2.78
CA PRO A 298 8.51 5.79 1.90
C PRO A 298 7.65 5.17 0.79
N LEU A 299 7.88 3.91 0.43
CA LEU A 299 7.15 3.20 -0.63
C LEU A 299 6.19 2.14 -0.10
N ALA A 300 5.95 2.11 1.21
CA ALA A 300 5.03 1.17 1.86
C ALA A 300 3.56 1.48 1.57
N THR A 301 2.69 0.48 1.76
CA THR A 301 1.25 0.68 1.93
C THR A 301 0.98 1.10 3.38
N LEU A 302 1.37 2.32 3.73
CA LEU A 302 1.52 2.81 5.10
C LEU A 302 0.25 2.68 5.96
N HIS A 303 -0.95 2.95 5.40
CA HIS A 303 -2.23 2.82 6.11
C HIS A 303 -2.53 1.42 6.66
N LYS A 304 -1.77 0.42 6.24
CA LYS A 304 -1.91 -0.97 6.69
C LYS A 304 -1.22 -1.20 8.04
N PHE A 305 -0.38 -0.26 8.48
CA PHE A 305 0.51 -0.37 9.62
C PHE A 305 0.38 0.84 10.54
N ASN A 306 0.73 0.65 11.82
CA ASN A 306 0.86 1.71 12.84
C ASN A 306 -0.39 2.60 12.99
N GLY A 307 -1.58 1.95 13.03
CA GLY A 307 -2.87 2.62 13.20
C GLY A 307 -3.44 3.24 11.92
N TRP A 308 -4.76 3.35 11.86
CA TRP A 308 -5.48 3.81 10.67
C TRP A 308 -5.75 5.31 10.67
N ALA A 309 -5.47 6.01 11.77
CA ALA A 309 -5.49 7.48 11.79
C ALA A 309 -4.39 8.10 10.94
N ASP A 310 -3.44 7.28 10.40
CA ASP A 310 -2.33 7.71 9.55
C ASP A 310 -1.40 8.74 10.22
N LYS A 311 -1.19 8.64 11.53
CA LYS A 311 -0.30 9.56 12.26
C LYS A 311 1.17 9.32 11.96
N PHE A 312 1.53 8.10 11.57
CA PHE A 312 2.91 7.63 11.41
C PHE A 312 3.27 7.29 9.96
N LEU A 313 2.70 8.03 8.97
CA LEU A 313 3.08 7.90 7.56
C LEU A 313 4.55 8.28 7.29
N THR A 314 5.15 9.01 8.19
CA THR A 314 6.59 9.26 8.27
C THR A 314 7.00 8.92 9.70
N THR A 315 8.01 8.08 9.85
CA THR A 315 8.52 7.73 11.18
C THR A 315 9.09 8.97 11.86
N PRO A 316 8.68 9.28 13.11
CA PRO A 316 9.25 10.38 13.88
C PRO A 316 10.78 10.26 14.02
N THR A 317 11.49 11.35 14.22
CA THR A 317 12.96 11.35 14.44
C THR A 317 13.36 10.42 15.58
N GLY A 318 12.59 10.41 16.67
CA GLY A 318 12.80 9.50 17.80
C GLY A 318 12.44 8.04 17.51
N GLY A 319 12.02 7.68 16.26
CA GLY A 319 11.54 6.35 15.92
C GLY A 319 10.11 6.11 16.36
N LEU A 320 9.66 4.87 16.18
CA LEU A 320 8.32 4.42 16.54
C LEU A 320 8.37 3.02 17.11
N GLU A 321 7.85 2.84 18.31
CA GLU A 321 7.47 1.55 18.89
C GLU A 321 5.95 1.47 18.86
N ASP A 322 5.41 0.40 18.30
CA ASP A 322 3.99 0.12 18.19
C ASP A 322 3.67 -1.24 18.84
N MET A 323 2.99 -1.23 19.96
CA MET A 323 2.46 -2.42 20.60
C MET A 323 0.98 -2.52 20.29
N SER A 324 0.54 -3.60 19.66
CA SER A 324 -0.85 -3.77 19.26
C SER A 324 -1.49 -5.04 19.83
N LEU A 325 -2.79 -4.94 20.09
CA LEU A 325 -3.67 -6.06 20.48
C LEU A 325 -4.90 -6.04 19.59
N SER A 326 -5.33 -7.20 19.09
CA SER A 326 -6.52 -7.30 18.25
C SER A 326 -7.47 -8.39 18.69
N LEU A 327 -8.77 -8.10 18.56
CA LEU A 327 -9.86 -9.04 18.77
C LEU A 327 -10.83 -8.92 17.58
N GLY A 328 -11.27 -10.05 17.06
CA GLY A 328 -12.21 -10.04 15.95
C GLY A 328 -13.01 -11.32 15.81
N TYR A 329 -13.87 -11.32 14.81
CA TYR A 329 -14.65 -12.48 14.42
C TYR A 329 -14.80 -12.53 12.89
N THR A 330 -14.70 -13.72 12.34
CA THR A 330 -14.95 -13.96 10.92
C THR A 330 -15.77 -15.23 10.73
N ALA A 331 -16.78 -15.15 9.88
CA ALA A 331 -17.59 -16.31 9.53
C ALA A 331 -18.09 -16.19 8.08
N PRO A 332 -18.31 -17.33 7.37
CA PRO A 332 -18.91 -17.32 6.05
C PRO A 332 -20.27 -16.59 6.06
N GLY A 333 -20.46 -15.66 5.12
CA GLY A 333 -21.69 -14.87 4.99
C GLY A 333 -21.85 -13.71 5.96
N LEU A 334 -21.14 -13.71 7.10
CA LEU A 334 -21.14 -12.61 8.07
C LEU A 334 -19.99 -11.63 7.89
N GLY A 335 -18.98 -12.01 7.09
CA GLY A 335 -17.80 -11.18 6.88
C GLY A 335 -16.80 -11.22 8.04
N LYS A 336 -16.05 -10.13 8.21
CA LYS A 336 -15.03 -9.95 9.25
C LYS A 336 -15.29 -8.66 10.02
N ALA A 337 -15.37 -8.78 11.35
CA ALA A 337 -15.32 -7.65 12.27
C ALA A 337 -14.03 -7.72 13.08
N MET A 338 -13.40 -6.58 13.35
CA MET A 338 -12.14 -6.53 14.11
C MET A 338 -12.03 -5.20 14.85
N VAL A 339 -11.47 -5.25 16.05
CA VAL A 339 -11.03 -4.11 16.84
C VAL A 339 -9.53 -4.29 17.07
N VAL A 340 -8.76 -3.23 16.92
CA VAL A 340 -7.33 -3.20 17.23
C VAL A 340 -7.07 -2.04 18.18
N TYR A 341 -6.23 -2.27 19.16
CA TYR A 341 -5.68 -1.21 20.03
C TYR A 341 -4.19 -1.12 19.79
N HIS A 342 -3.69 0.11 19.70
CA HIS A 342 -2.29 0.43 19.57
C HIS A 342 -1.84 1.33 20.71
N ASP A 343 -0.63 1.09 21.25
CA ASP A 343 0.11 1.96 22.17
C ASP A 343 1.41 2.37 21.49
N PHE A 344 1.62 3.68 21.28
CA PHE A 344 2.71 4.21 20.49
C PHE A 344 3.72 4.96 21.35
N LYS A 345 5.00 4.65 21.19
CA LYS A 345 6.11 5.33 21.85
C LYS A 345 7.23 5.64 20.88
N THR A 346 8.10 6.56 21.24
CA THR A 346 9.37 6.76 20.54
C THR A 346 10.41 5.76 21.03
N ASP A 347 11.21 5.18 20.12
CA ASP A 347 12.39 4.36 20.45
C ASP A 347 13.47 5.20 21.18
N LYS A 348 13.60 6.48 20.83
CA LYS A 348 14.46 7.46 21.51
C LYS A 348 13.65 8.65 21.97
N ALA A 349 13.73 9.00 23.24
CA ALA A 349 12.98 10.13 23.79
C ALA A 349 13.24 11.42 23.01
N MET A 350 12.17 12.14 22.68
CA MET A 350 12.19 13.45 22.01
C MET A 350 11.98 14.55 23.03
N SER A 351 13.02 15.34 23.30
CA SER A 351 12.97 16.38 24.35
C SER A 351 12.53 15.85 25.72
N GLY A 352 12.95 14.63 26.07
CA GLY A 352 12.60 13.96 27.34
C GLY A 352 11.23 13.30 27.37
N LYS A 353 10.48 13.30 26.27
CA LYS A 353 9.15 12.69 26.12
C LYS A 353 9.21 11.50 25.20
N SER A 354 8.36 10.52 25.43
CA SER A 354 8.32 9.29 24.63
C SER A 354 6.90 8.83 24.27
N ASP A 355 5.87 9.36 24.90
CA ASP A 355 4.48 8.97 24.60
C ASP A 355 4.01 9.66 23.31
N LEU A 356 3.77 8.85 22.28
CA LEU A 356 3.22 9.30 21.00
C LEU A 356 1.70 9.20 20.96
N GLY A 357 1.08 8.53 21.95
CA GLY A 357 -0.36 8.35 22.03
C GLY A 357 -0.81 6.90 21.84
N SER A 358 -2.11 6.73 21.68
CA SER A 358 -2.73 5.43 21.49
C SER A 358 -3.86 5.50 20.47
N GLU A 359 -4.24 4.35 19.88
CA GLU A 359 -5.30 4.33 18.87
C GLU A 359 -6.23 3.12 19.03
N TRP A 360 -7.51 3.37 18.82
CA TRP A 360 -8.51 2.33 18.64
C TRP A 360 -8.98 2.29 17.21
N ASP A 361 -8.89 1.13 16.62
CA ASP A 361 -9.29 0.85 15.24
C ASP A 361 -10.44 -0.14 15.20
N ILE A 362 -11.47 0.14 14.40
CA ILE A 362 -12.65 -0.73 14.23
C ILE A 362 -12.87 -0.98 12.74
N LEU A 363 -13.06 -2.23 12.38
CA LEU A 363 -13.33 -2.66 11.00
C LEU A 363 -14.52 -3.60 10.96
N TYR A 364 -15.39 -3.39 9.96
CA TYR A 364 -16.28 -4.40 9.45
C TYR A 364 -16.17 -4.46 7.92
N THR A 365 -16.02 -5.66 7.36
CA THR A 365 -16.03 -5.87 5.90
C THR A 365 -16.74 -7.15 5.54
N ASN A 366 -17.51 -7.12 4.47
CA ASN A 366 -18.21 -8.29 3.95
C ASN A 366 -18.38 -8.23 2.42
N ALA A 367 -18.39 -9.40 1.77
CA ALA A 367 -18.97 -9.54 0.46
C ALA A 367 -20.50 -9.44 0.59
N VAL A 368 -21.15 -8.58 -0.19
CA VAL A 368 -22.61 -8.39 -0.08
C VAL A 368 -23.33 -9.64 -0.60
N PRO A 369 -24.08 -10.36 0.24
CA PRO A 369 -24.75 -11.58 -0.17
C PRO A 369 -25.73 -11.36 -1.33
N GLY A 370 -25.73 -12.24 -2.31
CA GLY A 370 -26.57 -12.15 -3.51
C GLY A 370 -26.02 -11.23 -4.62
N PHE A 371 -24.96 -10.47 -4.38
CA PHE A 371 -24.35 -9.56 -5.36
C PHE A 371 -22.91 -9.96 -5.64
N LYS A 372 -22.68 -10.80 -6.66
CA LYS A 372 -21.33 -11.21 -7.05
C LYS A 372 -20.47 -9.99 -7.39
N GLY A 373 -19.28 -9.92 -6.83
CA GLY A 373 -18.33 -8.83 -7.05
C GLY A 373 -18.55 -7.58 -6.17
N LEU A 374 -19.65 -7.50 -5.43
CA LEU A 374 -19.94 -6.37 -4.53
C LEU A 374 -19.43 -6.66 -3.10
N SER A 375 -18.71 -5.70 -2.54
CA SER A 375 -18.23 -5.70 -1.15
C SER A 375 -18.57 -4.41 -0.45
N ALA A 376 -18.72 -4.47 0.88
CA ALA A 376 -18.92 -3.31 1.74
C ALA A 376 -17.85 -3.28 2.83
N LEU A 377 -17.45 -2.06 3.23
CA LEU A 377 -16.53 -1.82 4.32
C LEU A 377 -17.00 -0.62 5.14
N ALA A 378 -16.97 -0.78 6.46
CA ALA A 378 -17.07 0.31 7.43
C ALA A 378 -15.83 0.26 8.33
N LYS A 379 -15.20 1.40 8.55
CA LYS A 379 -13.95 1.50 9.29
C LYS A 379 -13.95 2.79 10.11
N ALA A 380 -13.35 2.74 11.29
CA ALA A 380 -13.15 3.92 12.14
C ALA A 380 -11.81 3.81 12.85
N ALA A 381 -11.19 4.95 13.10
CA ALA A 381 -9.99 5.11 13.91
C ALA A 381 -10.18 6.27 14.88
N TYR A 382 -9.78 6.06 16.14
CA TYR A 382 -9.69 7.10 17.14
C TYR A 382 -8.29 7.08 17.75
N PHE A 383 -7.48 8.05 17.34
CA PHE A 383 -6.16 8.28 17.89
C PHE A 383 -6.27 9.30 19.03
N LYS A 384 -5.77 8.93 20.20
CA LYS A 384 -5.61 9.81 21.34
C LYS A 384 -4.17 10.30 21.40
N GLY A 385 -3.99 11.61 21.40
CA GLY A 385 -2.69 12.25 21.42
C GLY A 385 -1.87 11.95 22.69
N GLY A 386 -0.55 11.82 22.52
CA GLY A 386 0.42 11.68 23.61
C GLY A 386 0.98 13.00 24.09
N ASP A 387 2.21 12.97 24.64
CA ASP A 387 2.88 14.14 25.18
C ASP A 387 3.97 14.71 24.24
N VAL A 388 4.30 14.01 23.15
CA VAL A 388 5.27 14.45 22.15
C VAL A 388 4.64 15.47 21.22
N THR A 389 5.26 16.64 21.08
CA THR A 389 4.79 17.72 20.19
C THR A 389 4.58 17.24 18.76
N GLY A 390 3.42 17.54 18.16
CA GLY A 390 2.99 17.07 16.85
C GLY A 390 2.20 15.76 16.88
N PHE A 391 2.20 15.07 18.03
CA PHE A 391 1.39 13.88 18.29
C PHE A 391 0.43 14.07 19.48
N ASP A 392 0.25 15.29 19.92
CA ASP A 392 -0.48 15.74 21.11
C ASP A 392 -1.97 16.06 20.85
N LYS A 393 -2.48 15.81 19.62
CA LYS A 393 -3.87 16.08 19.25
C LYS A 393 -4.62 14.80 18.93
N ASP A 394 -5.85 14.71 19.43
CA ASP A 394 -6.76 13.61 19.11
C ASP A 394 -7.22 13.70 17.65
N VAL A 395 -7.37 12.53 17.03
CA VAL A 395 -7.82 12.41 15.64
C VAL A 395 -8.89 11.34 15.54
N THR A 396 -10.01 11.67 14.91
CA THR A 396 -11.06 10.72 14.54
C THR A 396 -11.15 10.61 13.04
N LYS A 397 -11.16 9.38 12.52
CA LYS A 397 -11.42 9.09 11.11
C LYS A 397 -12.50 8.05 10.95
N ILE A 398 -13.35 8.21 9.92
CA ILE A 398 -14.43 7.26 9.61
C ILE A 398 -14.43 7.03 8.10
N TRP A 399 -14.61 5.78 7.69
CA TRP A 399 -14.72 5.38 6.29
C TRP A 399 -15.93 4.48 6.07
N LEU A 400 -16.67 4.78 5.00
CA LEU A 400 -17.69 3.90 4.44
C LEU A 400 -17.38 3.67 2.97
N GLN A 401 -17.32 2.43 2.54
CA GLN A 401 -16.95 2.09 1.17
C GLN A 401 -17.81 0.95 0.62
N LEU A 402 -18.17 1.06 -0.64
CA LEU A 402 -18.59 -0.06 -1.46
C LEU A 402 -17.53 -0.30 -2.53
N GLY A 403 -17.37 -1.55 -2.94
CA GLY A 403 -16.49 -1.94 -4.03
C GLY A 403 -17.20 -2.95 -4.92
N TYR A 404 -17.31 -2.64 -6.21
CA TYR A 404 -17.86 -3.57 -7.21
C TYR A 404 -16.81 -3.89 -8.25
N LYS A 405 -16.49 -5.20 -8.39
CA LYS A 405 -15.54 -5.72 -9.38
C LYS A 405 -16.26 -6.63 -10.37
N PHE A 406 -15.93 -6.50 -11.65
CA PHE A 406 -16.52 -7.27 -12.76
C PHE A 406 -15.49 -7.67 -13.81
#